data_62e8aade9f860ea889d34f0f0695a7a9
#
_entry.id   62e8aade9f860ea889d34f0f0695a7a9
#
_cell.length_a   1.000
_cell.length_b   1.000
_cell.length_c   1.000
_cell.angle_alpha   90.00
_cell.angle_beta   90.00
_cell.angle_gamma   90.00
#
_symmetry.space_group_name_H-M   'P 1'
#
loop_
_entity.id
_entity.type
_entity.pdbx_description
1 polymer ?
#
loop_
_entity_poly.entity_id
_entity_poly.type
_entity_poly.pdbx_seq_one_letter_code
_entity_poly.pdbx_strand_id
1 'polypeptide(L)'
;VGGKVSTKPAQNSTKLCPVKCYLHQNHLMNSETPVNKILILAANPQGVSKLRLDEELRDIEEGLLRGKKREQFLIKSALAVRHRDIHRQIMDFEPQIVHFSGHGAGEDGLVFEDLTGGVKLVDGEALAGLFELFADHVKCVLLNACYSEIQAKAIAQYIDYVIGMSQAIGDKAAIEFAVAFYDALVAGKSVEFAHKLGCRVILTAGIPEHLTPKLLTKNQLGTEESVTITASLSAVSVELPTRESKVFLSYSPSAFSQLGVPPQL
;
A
#
# COMPACT_ATOMS: atom_id res chain seq x y z
N VAL A 1 -0.10 -36.96 80.45
CA VAL A 1 0.88 -36.11 79.81
C VAL A 1 0.39 -35.90 78.38
N GLY A 2 -0.25 -34.74 78.14
CA GLY A 2 -0.91 -34.39 76.85
C GLY A 2 0.04 -33.71 75.88
N GLY A 3 0.07 -34.17 74.68
CA GLY A 3 0.71 -33.52 73.56
C GLY A 3 -0.34 -32.93 72.61
N LYS A 4 -0.47 -31.60 72.50
CA LYS A 4 -1.31 -30.88 71.53
C LYS A 4 -0.60 -30.89 70.20
N VAL A 5 -1.23 -31.50 69.19
CA VAL A 5 -0.84 -31.37 67.80
C VAL A 5 -1.55 -30.13 67.21
N SER A 6 -0.78 -29.13 66.82
CA SER A 6 -1.28 -27.92 66.11
C SER A 6 -1.22 -28.16 64.63
N THR A 7 -2.36 -28.24 63.95
CA THR A 7 -2.50 -28.27 62.50
C THR A 7 -2.66 -26.85 61.97
N LYS A 8 -1.66 -26.33 61.23
CA LYS A 8 -1.77 -25.10 60.45
C LYS A 8 -2.49 -25.41 59.12
N PRO A 9 -3.41 -24.55 58.65
CA PRO A 9 -4.01 -24.70 57.31
C PRO A 9 -3.07 -24.19 56.21
N ALA A 10 -2.95 -24.97 55.15
CA ALA A 10 -2.23 -24.61 53.94
C ALA A 10 -2.90 -23.43 53.24
N GLN A 11 -2.17 -22.32 53.08
CA GLN A 11 -2.60 -21.21 52.22
C GLN A 11 -2.28 -21.52 50.77
N ASN A 12 -3.29 -21.83 49.99
CA ASN A 12 -3.22 -21.85 48.53
C ASN A 12 -3.08 -20.41 47.98
N SER A 13 -1.86 -20.00 47.66
CA SER A 13 -1.62 -18.77 46.91
C SER A 13 -1.75 -19.04 45.40
N THR A 14 -2.94 -18.82 44.87
CA THR A 14 -3.15 -18.69 43.41
C THR A 14 -2.42 -17.46 42.92
N LYS A 15 -1.28 -17.65 42.27
CA LYS A 15 -0.57 -16.58 41.55
C LYS A 15 -1.41 -16.17 40.35
N LEU A 16 -2.18 -15.11 40.47
CA LEU A 16 -2.80 -14.40 39.35
C LEU A 16 -1.70 -13.78 38.49
N CYS A 17 -1.70 -14.14 37.23
CA CYS A 17 -0.84 -13.61 36.18
C CYS A 17 -1.03 -12.08 36.02
N PRO A 18 0.03 -11.26 36.01
CA PRO A 18 -0.11 -9.81 35.94
C PRO A 18 -0.24 -9.33 34.51
N VAL A 19 -1.35 -9.63 33.83
CA VAL A 19 -1.65 -9.05 32.52
C VAL A 19 -2.38 -7.69 32.61
N LYS A 20 -2.69 -7.24 33.83
CA LYS A 20 -3.47 -6.01 34.06
C LYS A 20 -2.67 -4.75 34.47
N CYS A 21 -1.35 -4.81 34.51
CA CYS A 21 -0.54 -3.64 34.94
C CYS A 21 0.06 -2.80 33.80
N TYR A 22 -0.19 -3.12 32.51
CA TYR A 22 0.37 -2.31 31.41
C TYR A 22 -0.54 -1.15 30.95
N LEU A 23 -1.73 -1.01 31.51
CA LEU A 23 -2.70 0.02 31.07
C LEU A 23 -2.80 1.26 31.97
N HIS A 24 -1.96 1.41 32.99
CA HIS A 24 -2.14 2.50 33.96
C HIS A 24 -0.91 3.38 34.22
N GLN A 25 0.11 3.36 33.37
CA GLN A 25 1.31 4.22 33.56
C GLN A 25 1.60 5.20 32.42
N ASN A 26 0.71 5.39 31.45
CA ASN A 26 0.90 6.36 30.36
C ASN A 26 0.01 7.60 30.47
N HIS A 27 -0.13 8.16 31.67
CA HIS A 27 -0.90 9.39 31.84
C HIS A 27 -0.09 10.51 32.50
N LEU A 28 1.09 10.81 32.00
CA LEU A 28 1.83 12.05 32.34
C LEU A 28 3.06 12.21 31.43
N MET A 29 2.87 12.56 30.16
CA MET A 29 3.79 13.34 29.30
C MET A 29 2.99 13.83 28.10
N ASN A 30 2.27 14.94 28.23
CA ASN A 30 1.69 15.66 27.12
C ASN A 30 2.79 16.38 26.33
N SER A 31 3.37 15.70 25.35
CA SER A 31 3.78 16.24 24.07
C SER A 31 3.36 15.20 23.07
N GLU A 32 2.12 15.31 22.56
CA GLU A 32 1.61 14.45 21.49
C GLU A 32 2.44 14.73 20.23
N THR A 33 3.58 14.03 20.12
CA THR A 33 4.23 13.93 18.81
C THR A 33 3.22 13.24 17.88
N PRO A 34 2.88 13.84 16.75
CA PRO A 34 1.89 13.25 15.84
C PRO A 34 2.37 11.86 15.42
N VAL A 35 1.54 10.86 15.70
CA VAL A 35 1.82 9.47 15.34
C VAL A 35 1.35 9.23 13.92
N ASN A 36 2.28 8.83 13.04
CA ASN A 36 1.95 8.41 11.68
C ASN A 36 1.44 6.97 11.68
N LYS A 37 0.18 6.79 11.37
CA LYS A 37 -0.45 5.47 11.30
C LYS A 37 -0.29 4.88 9.90
N ILE A 38 0.25 3.68 9.81
CA ILE A 38 0.45 2.93 8.57
C ILE A 38 -0.54 1.76 8.57
N LEU A 39 -1.41 1.71 7.56
CA LEU A 39 -2.32 0.59 7.33
C LEU A 39 -1.82 -0.23 6.14
N ILE A 40 -1.47 -1.48 6.37
CA ILE A 40 -1.13 -2.44 5.30
C ILE A 40 -2.35 -3.32 5.01
N LEU A 41 -2.77 -3.31 3.75
CA LEU A 41 -3.87 -4.11 3.21
C LEU A 41 -3.28 -5.16 2.27
N ALA A 42 -3.29 -6.43 2.67
CA ALA A 42 -2.70 -7.52 1.91
C ALA A 42 -3.78 -8.49 1.38
N ALA A 43 -3.76 -8.74 0.06
CA ALA A 43 -4.69 -9.64 -0.60
C ALA A 43 -3.94 -10.69 -1.43
N ASN A 44 -4.25 -11.97 -1.20
CA ASN A 44 -3.63 -13.10 -1.90
C ASN A 44 -4.69 -14.17 -2.21
N PRO A 45 -5.66 -13.87 -3.10
CA PRO A 45 -6.81 -14.73 -3.34
C PRO A 45 -6.41 -16.09 -3.94
N GLN A 46 -7.31 -17.06 -3.78
CA GLN A 46 -7.14 -18.37 -4.41
C GLN A 46 -7.23 -18.26 -5.94
N GLY A 47 -6.50 -19.13 -6.62
CA GLY A 47 -6.51 -19.19 -8.09
C GLY A 47 -5.49 -18.28 -8.80
N VAL A 48 -4.73 -17.49 -8.05
CA VAL A 48 -3.60 -16.70 -8.56
C VAL A 48 -2.26 -17.19 -7.97
N SER A 49 -1.14 -16.75 -8.53
CA SER A 49 0.19 -17.05 -7.99
C SER A 49 0.32 -16.53 -6.56
N LYS A 50 0.87 -17.34 -5.66
CA LYS A 50 1.06 -16.93 -4.27
C LYS A 50 2.20 -15.93 -4.16
N LEU A 51 1.95 -14.77 -3.56
CA LEU A 51 2.92 -13.74 -3.21
C LEU A 51 3.47 -13.95 -1.79
N ARG A 52 4.67 -13.46 -1.53
CA ARG A 52 5.34 -13.52 -0.21
C ARG A 52 4.97 -12.32 0.68
N LEU A 53 3.65 -12.08 0.86
CA LEU A 53 3.13 -10.94 1.61
C LEU A 53 3.51 -10.99 3.11
N ASP A 54 3.64 -12.18 3.66
CA ASP A 54 4.11 -12.43 5.03
C ASP A 54 5.57 -12.03 5.24
N GLU A 55 6.43 -12.25 4.24
CA GLU A 55 7.83 -11.80 4.26
C GLU A 55 7.92 -10.27 4.17
N GLU A 56 7.19 -9.67 3.22
CA GLU A 56 7.14 -8.23 3.07
C GLU A 56 6.70 -7.53 4.37
N LEU A 57 5.60 -7.99 4.96
CA LEU A 57 5.07 -7.42 6.19
C LEU A 57 6.07 -7.54 7.35
N ARG A 58 6.64 -8.73 7.56
CA ARG A 58 7.65 -8.95 8.61
C ARG A 58 8.85 -8.02 8.45
N ASP A 59 9.38 -7.90 7.25
CA ASP A 59 10.60 -7.12 7.00
C ASP A 59 10.33 -5.61 7.15
N ILE A 60 9.12 -5.13 6.79
CA ILE A 60 8.67 -3.76 7.08
C ILE A 60 8.58 -3.53 8.59
N GLU A 61 7.91 -4.41 9.33
CA GLU A 61 7.76 -4.29 10.79
C GLU A 61 9.12 -4.27 11.51
N GLU A 62 10.05 -5.15 11.11
CA GLU A 62 11.41 -5.16 11.65
C GLU A 62 12.17 -3.86 11.35
N GLY A 63 12.03 -3.30 10.14
CA GLY A 63 12.61 -2.02 9.75
C GLY A 63 12.09 -0.87 10.62
N LEU A 64 10.77 -0.80 10.82
CA LEU A 64 10.13 0.21 11.66
C LEU A 64 10.60 0.12 13.13
N LEU A 65 10.71 -1.10 13.68
CA LEU A 65 11.18 -1.31 15.07
C LEU A 65 12.63 -0.85 15.28
N ARG A 66 13.50 -0.97 14.26
CA ARG A 66 14.90 -0.51 14.30
C ARG A 66 15.05 0.99 14.12
N GLY A 67 14.02 1.64 13.59
CA GLY A 67 14.06 3.05 13.20
C GLY A 67 14.22 4.01 14.39
N LYS A 68 14.94 5.13 14.16
CA LYS A 68 15.19 6.14 15.19
C LYS A 68 13.92 6.84 15.68
N LYS A 69 12.90 6.94 14.84
CA LYS A 69 11.63 7.59 15.15
C LYS A 69 10.47 6.58 15.29
N ARG A 70 10.77 5.32 15.65
CA ARG A 70 9.76 4.25 15.78
C ARG A 70 8.55 4.66 16.64
N GLU A 71 8.76 5.46 17.68
CA GLU A 71 7.70 5.95 18.57
C GLU A 71 6.67 6.87 17.86
N GLN A 72 7.03 7.38 16.68
CA GLN A 72 6.16 8.23 15.83
C GLN A 72 5.38 7.43 14.81
N PHE A 73 5.48 6.10 14.81
CA PHE A 73 4.80 5.24 13.85
C PHE A 73 4.00 4.15 14.55
N LEU A 74 2.79 3.93 14.05
CA LEU A 74 1.94 2.82 14.45
C LEU A 74 1.52 2.06 13.19
N ILE A 75 1.84 0.77 13.14
CA ILE A 75 1.50 -0.09 12.01
C ILE A 75 0.33 -1.00 12.37
N LYS A 76 -0.59 -1.18 11.42
CA LYS A 76 -1.67 -2.17 11.47
C LYS A 76 -1.71 -2.89 10.12
N SER A 77 -1.77 -4.22 10.15
CA SER A 77 -1.94 -5.05 8.96
C SER A 77 -3.30 -5.74 8.94
N ALA A 78 -3.89 -5.83 7.75
CA ALA A 78 -5.08 -6.61 7.47
C ALA A 78 -4.77 -7.58 6.32
N LEU A 79 -4.95 -8.87 6.55
CA LEU A 79 -4.69 -9.93 5.58
C LEU A 79 -6.00 -10.42 4.97
N ALA A 80 -5.91 -11.06 3.80
CA ALA A 80 -7.07 -11.59 3.08
C ALA A 80 -8.15 -10.51 2.84
N VAL A 81 -7.70 -9.32 2.40
CA VAL A 81 -8.54 -8.12 2.35
C VAL A 81 -9.55 -8.21 1.21
N ARG A 82 -10.82 -8.03 1.55
CA ARG A 82 -11.92 -7.89 0.60
C ARG A 82 -12.19 -6.42 0.32
N HIS A 83 -12.80 -6.11 -0.82
CA HIS A 83 -13.15 -4.73 -1.20
C HIS A 83 -13.89 -3.95 -0.11
N ARG A 84 -14.78 -4.60 0.65
CA ARG A 84 -15.54 -3.98 1.76
C ARG A 84 -14.70 -3.70 3.01
N ASP A 85 -13.56 -4.35 3.14
CA ASP A 85 -12.71 -4.19 4.32
C ASP A 85 -11.86 -2.91 4.20
N ILE A 86 -11.63 -2.39 3.00
CA ILE A 86 -10.82 -1.18 2.75
C ILE A 86 -11.36 -0.01 3.58
N HIS A 87 -12.61 0.43 3.34
CA HIS A 87 -13.19 1.58 4.03
C HIS A 87 -13.33 1.37 5.54
N ARG A 88 -13.64 0.12 5.97
CA ARG A 88 -13.74 -0.22 7.39
C ARG A 88 -12.42 -0.04 8.11
N GLN A 89 -11.34 -0.59 7.54
CA GLN A 89 -10.01 -0.47 8.10
C GLN A 89 -9.52 0.98 8.13
N ILE A 90 -9.83 1.77 7.10
CA ILE A 90 -9.48 3.19 7.05
C ILE A 90 -10.27 3.98 8.11
N MET A 91 -11.60 3.79 8.23
CA MET A 91 -12.42 4.46 9.24
C MET A 91 -12.02 4.10 10.66
N ASP A 92 -11.73 2.81 10.93
CA ASP A 92 -11.41 2.35 12.28
C ASP A 92 -10.02 2.78 12.74
N PHE A 93 -9.09 2.95 11.81
CA PHE A 93 -7.68 3.19 12.12
C PHE A 93 -7.22 4.61 11.82
N GLU A 94 -7.88 5.33 10.91
CA GLU A 94 -7.53 6.69 10.45
C GLU A 94 -6.04 6.81 10.07
N PRO A 95 -5.56 6.03 9.08
CA PRO A 95 -4.16 6.01 8.70
C PRO A 95 -3.75 7.26 7.91
N GLN A 96 -2.50 7.71 8.07
CA GLN A 96 -1.87 8.69 7.19
C GLN A 96 -1.24 8.03 5.95
N ILE A 97 -0.90 6.74 6.07
CA ILE A 97 -0.31 5.97 4.97
C ILE A 97 -1.13 4.68 4.80
N VAL A 98 -1.59 4.42 3.58
CA VAL A 98 -2.24 3.16 3.18
C VAL A 98 -1.34 2.44 2.20
N HIS A 99 -0.97 1.21 2.50
CA HIS A 99 -0.17 0.34 1.66
C HIS A 99 -1.02 -0.85 1.22
N PHE A 100 -1.26 -0.99 -0.06
CA PHE A 100 -1.83 -2.19 -0.66
C PHE A 100 -0.69 -3.09 -1.16
N SER A 101 -0.69 -4.35 -0.74
CA SER A 101 0.23 -5.38 -1.21
C SER A 101 -0.57 -6.56 -1.76
N GLY A 102 -0.38 -6.86 -3.06
CA GLY A 102 -1.17 -7.87 -3.74
C GLY A 102 -0.96 -7.87 -5.25
N HIS A 103 -1.90 -8.47 -5.97
CA HIS A 103 -1.87 -8.49 -7.42
C HIS A 103 -2.52 -7.25 -8.02
N GLY A 104 -2.04 -6.86 -9.21
CA GLY A 104 -2.65 -5.87 -10.07
C GLY A 104 -2.90 -6.44 -11.46
N ALA A 105 -4.01 -6.04 -12.06
CA ALA A 105 -4.48 -6.48 -13.38
C ALA A 105 -4.51 -5.30 -14.39
N GLY A 106 -3.65 -4.30 -14.20
CA GLY A 106 -3.59 -3.14 -15.10
C GLY A 106 -4.91 -2.34 -15.10
N GLU A 107 -5.51 -2.16 -16.28
CA GLU A 107 -6.77 -1.42 -16.44
C GLU A 107 -7.94 -2.05 -15.68
N ASP A 108 -7.96 -3.38 -15.53
CA ASP A 108 -9.01 -4.09 -14.82
C ASP A 108 -9.00 -3.83 -13.30
N GLY A 109 -7.92 -3.30 -12.73
CA GLY A 109 -7.86 -2.86 -11.35
C GLY A 109 -6.92 -3.64 -10.44
N LEU A 110 -7.08 -3.44 -9.13
CA LEU A 110 -6.38 -4.20 -8.09
C LEU A 110 -7.18 -5.44 -7.70
N VAL A 111 -6.47 -6.50 -7.34
CA VAL A 111 -7.03 -7.80 -7.00
C VAL A 111 -7.22 -7.94 -5.51
N PHE A 112 -8.46 -7.95 -5.06
CA PHE A 112 -8.88 -8.22 -3.68
C PHE A 112 -9.47 -9.62 -3.56
N GLU A 113 -9.80 -10.04 -2.33
CA GLU A 113 -10.52 -11.27 -2.11
C GLU A 113 -12.04 -11.04 -2.15
N ASP A 114 -12.78 -12.02 -2.63
CA ASP A 114 -14.23 -12.09 -2.48
C ASP A 114 -14.62 -12.81 -1.16
N LEU A 115 -15.91 -13.10 -0.98
CA LEU A 115 -16.43 -13.78 0.22
C LEU A 115 -15.97 -15.25 0.34
N THR A 116 -15.54 -15.85 -0.76
CA THR A 116 -15.11 -17.25 -0.83
C THR A 116 -13.59 -17.39 -0.86
N GLY A 117 -12.86 -16.26 -0.82
CA GLY A 117 -11.41 -16.20 -0.97
C GLY A 117 -10.96 -16.19 -2.44
N GLY A 118 -11.90 -16.04 -3.39
CA GLY A 118 -11.62 -15.90 -4.82
C GLY A 118 -11.23 -14.47 -5.21
N VAL A 119 -10.97 -14.27 -6.50
CA VAL A 119 -10.58 -12.98 -7.08
C VAL A 119 -11.76 -12.01 -7.16
N LYS A 120 -11.55 -10.77 -6.66
CA LYS A 120 -12.43 -9.62 -6.87
C LYS A 120 -11.61 -8.43 -7.35
N LEU A 121 -11.84 -8.00 -8.58
CA LEU A 121 -11.24 -6.79 -9.13
C LEU A 121 -11.94 -5.53 -8.60
N VAL A 122 -11.14 -4.50 -8.32
CA VAL A 122 -11.59 -3.15 -7.99
C VAL A 122 -10.82 -2.17 -8.86
N ASP A 123 -11.53 -1.46 -9.72
CA ASP A 123 -10.95 -0.53 -10.68
C ASP A 123 -10.42 0.76 -10.04
N GLY A 124 -9.68 1.55 -10.84
CA GLY A 124 -9.03 2.76 -10.35
C GLY A 124 -9.99 3.88 -9.99
N GLU A 125 -11.12 4.01 -10.70
CA GLU A 125 -12.12 5.05 -10.46
C GLU A 125 -12.85 4.80 -9.14
N ALA A 126 -13.25 3.55 -8.88
CA ALA A 126 -13.85 3.15 -7.62
C ALA A 126 -12.93 3.37 -6.43
N LEU A 127 -11.62 3.06 -6.58
CA LEU A 127 -10.62 3.32 -5.54
C LEU A 127 -10.40 4.83 -5.34
N ALA A 128 -10.30 5.61 -6.42
CA ALA A 128 -10.13 7.05 -6.36
C ALA A 128 -11.28 7.74 -5.62
N GLY A 129 -12.53 7.41 -5.98
CA GLY A 129 -13.71 7.94 -5.29
C GLY A 129 -13.79 7.51 -3.81
N LEU A 130 -13.27 6.33 -3.47
CA LEU A 130 -13.16 5.92 -2.07
C LEU A 130 -12.11 6.76 -1.32
N PHE A 131 -10.91 6.93 -1.87
CA PHE A 131 -9.83 7.70 -1.24
C PHE A 131 -10.14 9.20 -1.17
N GLU A 132 -10.94 9.75 -2.08
CA GLU A 132 -11.45 11.12 -2.01
C GLU A 132 -12.11 11.41 -0.65
N LEU A 133 -12.94 10.46 -0.15
CA LEU A 133 -13.66 10.60 1.12
C LEU A 133 -12.73 10.63 2.34
N PHE A 134 -11.48 10.18 2.20
CA PHE A 134 -10.50 10.11 3.28
C PHE A 134 -9.28 11.02 3.07
N ALA A 135 -9.33 11.92 2.08
CA ALA A 135 -8.20 12.78 1.70
C ALA A 135 -7.80 13.80 2.78
N ASP A 136 -8.63 14.03 3.77
CA ASP A 136 -8.33 14.89 4.92
C ASP A 136 -7.23 14.30 5.82
N HIS A 137 -7.15 12.99 5.98
CA HIS A 137 -6.16 12.30 6.82
C HIS A 137 -5.23 11.34 6.09
N VAL A 138 -5.65 10.65 5.02
CA VAL A 138 -4.75 9.83 4.19
C VAL A 138 -3.89 10.75 3.33
N LYS A 139 -2.56 10.69 3.51
CA LYS A 139 -1.58 11.54 2.81
C LYS A 139 -0.72 10.79 1.81
N CYS A 140 -0.57 9.49 1.99
CA CYS A 140 0.23 8.66 1.10
C CYS A 140 -0.46 7.33 0.83
N VAL A 141 -0.49 6.90 -0.43
CA VAL A 141 -0.96 5.56 -0.84
C VAL A 141 0.15 4.88 -1.62
N LEU A 142 0.55 3.68 -1.17
CA LEU A 142 1.50 2.81 -1.87
C LEU A 142 0.74 1.60 -2.42
N LEU A 143 0.76 1.42 -3.74
CA LEU A 143 0.15 0.29 -4.43
C LEU A 143 1.25 -0.66 -4.90
N ASN A 144 1.65 -1.59 -4.04
CA ASN A 144 2.67 -2.60 -4.36
C ASN A 144 2.03 -3.79 -5.10
N ALA A 145 1.68 -3.53 -6.36
CA ALA A 145 0.96 -4.44 -7.26
C ALA A 145 1.34 -4.16 -8.70
N CYS A 146 1.44 -5.19 -9.55
CA CYS A 146 1.79 -5.05 -10.96
C CYS A 146 0.86 -4.08 -11.70
N TYR A 147 1.42 -3.20 -12.56
CA TYR A 147 0.67 -2.26 -13.40
C TYR A 147 -0.28 -1.31 -12.65
N SER A 148 -0.06 -1.08 -11.36
CA SER A 148 -0.92 -0.27 -10.50
C SER A 148 -0.75 1.25 -10.69
N GLU A 149 0.12 1.71 -11.61
CA GLU A 149 0.27 3.12 -11.96
C GLU A 149 -1.05 3.73 -12.45
N ILE A 150 -1.91 2.95 -13.10
CA ILE A 150 -3.21 3.39 -13.60
C ILE A 150 -4.10 3.81 -12.42
N GLN A 151 -4.23 2.95 -11.41
CA GLN A 151 -4.98 3.24 -10.19
C GLN A 151 -4.32 4.36 -9.39
N ALA A 152 -2.98 4.39 -9.37
CA ALA A 152 -2.24 5.46 -8.70
C ALA A 152 -2.52 6.83 -9.31
N LYS A 153 -2.63 6.95 -10.65
CA LYS A 153 -3.01 8.20 -11.34
C LYS A 153 -4.41 8.68 -10.94
N ALA A 154 -5.37 7.77 -10.85
CA ALA A 154 -6.73 8.10 -10.45
C ALA A 154 -6.77 8.60 -8.99
N ILE A 155 -6.10 7.90 -8.07
CA ILE A 155 -6.05 8.25 -6.64
C ILE A 155 -5.27 9.56 -6.40
N ALA A 156 -4.22 9.84 -7.18
CA ALA A 156 -3.39 11.04 -7.02
C ALA A 156 -4.11 12.35 -7.34
N GLN A 157 -5.33 12.31 -7.88
CA GLN A 157 -6.21 13.49 -7.98
C GLN A 157 -6.63 14.00 -6.60
N TYR A 158 -6.69 13.13 -5.60
CA TYR A 158 -7.20 13.42 -4.26
C TYR A 158 -6.13 13.32 -3.16
N ILE A 159 -5.16 12.43 -3.30
CA ILE A 159 -4.13 12.12 -2.29
C ILE A 159 -2.79 12.77 -2.66
N ASP A 160 -2.11 13.34 -1.65
CA ASP A 160 -0.89 14.14 -1.85
C ASP A 160 0.26 13.33 -2.52
N TYR A 161 0.44 12.06 -2.11
CA TYR A 161 1.48 11.16 -2.61
C TYR A 161 0.89 9.80 -2.94
N VAL A 162 1.06 9.35 -4.16
CA VAL A 162 0.65 7.99 -4.55
C VAL A 162 1.78 7.30 -5.31
N ILE A 163 2.09 6.08 -4.91
CA ILE A 163 3.10 5.24 -5.57
C ILE A 163 2.39 4.06 -6.21
N GLY A 164 2.65 3.84 -7.50
CA GLY A 164 2.17 2.69 -8.26
C GLY A 164 3.28 2.09 -9.12
N MET A 165 3.07 0.90 -9.64
CA MET A 165 4.02 0.18 -10.46
C MET A 165 3.67 0.35 -11.94
N SER A 166 4.61 0.88 -12.75
CA SER A 166 4.38 1.14 -14.19
C SER A 166 4.33 -0.13 -15.05
N GLN A 167 4.84 -1.23 -14.52
CA GLN A 167 4.86 -2.53 -15.19
C GLN A 167 4.79 -3.66 -14.15
N ALA A 168 4.94 -4.91 -14.58
CA ALA A 168 5.08 -6.03 -13.67
C ALA A 168 6.28 -5.82 -12.75
N ILE A 169 6.13 -6.17 -11.48
CA ILE A 169 7.20 -6.14 -10.48
C ILE A 169 7.27 -7.52 -9.82
N GLY A 170 8.49 -8.05 -9.69
CA GLY A 170 8.71 -9.32 -9.00
C GLY A 170 8.68 -9.16 -7.48
N ASP A 171 8.27 -10.20 -6.74
CA ASP A 171 8.17 -10.19 -5.28
C ASP A 171 9.40 -9.61 -4.59
N LYS A 172 10.60 -10.03 -5.04
CA LYS A 172 11.85 -9.56 -4.45
C LYS A 172 12.02 -8.06 -4.61
N ALA A 173 11.73 -7.51 -5.79
CA ALA A 173 11.84 -6.07 -6.05
C ALA A 173 10.79 -5.29 -5.23
N ALA A 174 9.58 -5.82 -5.13
CA ALA A 174 8.49 -5.25 -4.36
C ALA A 174 8.83 -5.15 -2.87
N ILE A 175 9.38 -6.22 -2.28
CA ILE A 175 9.83 -6.28 -0.87
C ILE A 175 10.99 -5.29 -0.64
N GLU A 176 12.05 -5.33 -1.47
CA GLU A 176 13.20 -4.42 -1.36
C GLU A 176 12.78 -2.95 -1.43
N PHE A 177 11.82 -2.63 -2.32
CA PHE A 177 11.28 -1.28 -2.41
C PHE A 177 10.56 -0.88 -1.13
N ALA A 178 9.60 -1.69 -0.68
CA ALA A 178 8.75 -1.38 0.46
C ALA A 178 9.57 -1.22 1.75
N VAL A 179 10.50 -2.15 2.01
CA VAL A 179 11.38 -2.11 3.20
C VAL A 179 12.20 -0.83 3.20
N ALA A 180 12.89 -0.50 2.10
CA ALA A 180 13.71 0.70 2.02
C ALA A 180 12.88 2.00 2.11
N PHE A 181 11.66 1.99 1.57
CA PHE A 181 10.72 3.11 1.67
C PHE A 181 10.37 3.39 3.13
N TYR A 182 9.99 2.38 3.91
CA TYR A 182 9.64 2.54 5.31
C TYR A 182 10.86 2.82 6.20
N ASP A 183 12.03 2.24 5.92
CA ASP A 183 13.29 2.57 6.60
C ASP A 183 13.62 4.07 6.48
N ALA A 184 13.38 4.66 5.30
CA ALA A 184 13.57 6.10 5.11
C ALA A 184 12.56 6.93 5.92
N LEU A 185 11.28 6.55 5.90
CA LEU A 185 10.23 7.27 6.63
C LEU A 185 10.50 7.27 8.14
N VAL A 186 10.83 6.11 8.71
CA VAL A 186 11.12 6.01 10.14
C VAL A 186 12.45 6.69 10.53
N ALA A 187 13.34 6.92 9.56
CA ALA A 187 14.51 7.77 9.71
C ALA A 187 14.16 9.27 9.60
N GLY A 188 12.89 9.64 9.35
CA GLY A 188 12.39 10.99 9.25
C GLY A 188 12.67 11.68 7.92
N LYS A 189 12.81 10.90 6.84
CA LYS A 189 12.95 11.41 5.48
C LYS A 189 11.58 11.66 4.85
N SER A 190 11.54 12.49 3.80
CA SER A 190 10.32 12.75 3.03
C SER A 190 9.92 11.55 2.18
N VAL A 191 8.66 11.53 1.71
CA VAL A 191 8.12 10.49 0.82
C VAL A 191 8.91 10.41 -0.49
N GLU A 192 9.31 11.55 -1.04
CA GLU A 192 10.10 11.61 -2.28
C GLU A 192 11.50 11.01 -2.10
N PHE A 193 12.13 11.25 -0.94
CA PHE A 193 13.40 10.62 -0.61
C PHE A 193 13.21 9.11 -0.43
N ALA A 194 12.17 8.70 0.28
CA ALA A 194 11.85 7.29 0.55
C ALA A 194 11.63 6.52 -0.76
N HIS A 195 10.85 7.08 -1.69
CA HIS A 195 10.66 6.52 -3.03
C HIS A 195 12.00 6.37 -3.78
N LYS A 196 12.83 7.43 -3.82
CA LYS A 196 14.13 7.38 -4.47
C LYS A 196 15.05 6.33 -3.85
N LEU A 197 15.04 6.21 -2.51
CA LEU A 197 15.83 5.19 -1.82
C LEU A 197 15.36 3.78 -2.20
N GLY A 198 14.05 3.51 -2.18
CA GLY A 198 13.49 2.22 -2.59
C GLY A 198 13.93 1.81 -3.99
N CYS A 199 13.82 2.72 -4.97
CA CYS A 199 14.32 2.47 -6.33
C CYS A 199 15.83 2.16 -6.35
N ARG A 200 16.64 2.85 -5.54
CA ARG A 200 18.10 2.60 -5.49
C ARG A 200 18.44 1.28 -4.83
N VAL A 201 17.68 0.88 -3.81
CA VAL A 201 17.88 -0.42 -3.15
C VAL A 201 17.56 -1.58 -4.09
N ILE A 202 16.48 -1.53 -4.88
CA ILE A 202 16.22 -2.50 -5.96
C ILE A 202 17.45 -2.63 -6.87
N LEU A 203 18.01 -1.49 -7.32
CA LEU A 203 19.19 -1.49 -8.21
C LEU A 203 20.41 -2.08 -7.53
N THR A 204 20.68 -1.75 -6.26
CA THR A 204 21.83 -2.31 -5.50
C THR A 204 21.68 -3.80 -5.22
N ALA A 205 20.45 -4.32 -5.17
CA ALA A 205 20.16 -5.74 -5.11
C ALA A 205 20.37 -6.47 -6.45
N GLY A 206 20.79 -5.75 -7.51
CA GLY A 206 21.03 -6.30 -8.83
C GLY A 206 19.74 -6.63 -9.60
N ILE A 207 18.60 -6.04 -9.21
CA ILE A 207 17.30 -6.29 -9.84
C ILE A 207 17.01 -5.18 -10.87
N PRO A 208 16.73 -5.49 -12.14
CA PRO A 208 16.57 -4.48 -13.21
C PRO A 208 15.20 -3.79 -13.21
N GLU A 209 14.48 -3.78 -12.09
CA GLU A 209 13.12 -3.26 -11.93
C GLU A 209 13.06 -1.91 -11.17
N HIS A 210 14.21 -1.27 -10.94
CA HIS A 210 14.33 -0.06 -10.13
C HIS A 210 13.60 1.18 -10.72
N LEU A 211 13.19 1.14 -11.97
CA LEU A 211 12.39 2.18 -12.62
C LEU A 211 10.89 1.88 -12.63
N THR A 212 10.48 0.72 -12.12
CA THR A 212 9.08 0.29 -12.08
C THR A 212 8.24 1.10 -11.08
N PRO A 213 8.69 1.40 -9.83
CA PRO A 213 7.93 2.23 -8.92
C PRO A 213 7.87 3.69 -9.40
N LYS A 214 6.67 4.27 -9.48
CA LYS A 214 6.41 5.66 -9.89
C LYS A 214 5.76 6.41 -8.74
N LEU A 215 6.32 7.56 -8.41
CA LEU A 215 5.72 8.50 -7.47
C LEU A 215 4.93 9.54 -8.24
N LEU A 216 3.66 9.68 -7.88
CA LEU A 216 2.73 10.68 -8.41
C LEU A 216 2.36 11.63 -7.27
N THR A 217 2.25 12.91 -7.56
CA THR A 217 1.82 13.92 -6.60
C THR A 217 0.61 14.68 -7.12
N LYS A 218 -0.31 15.03 -6.23
CA LYS A 218 -1.50 15.82 -6.56
C LYS A 218 -1.17 17.12 -7.32
N ASN A 219 -0.07 17.78 -6.96
CA ASN A 219 0.36 19.04 -7.59
C ASN A 219 0.86 18.84 -9.04
N GLN A 220 1.38 17.68 -9.41
CA GLN A 220 1.86 17.42 -10.77
C GLN A 220 0.72 17.21 -11.75
N LEU A 221 -0.39 16.62 -11.31
CA LEU A 221 -1.59 16.41 -12.14
C LEU A 221 -2.35 17.71 -12.41
N GLY A 222 -2.35 18.67 -11.47
CA GLY A 222 -2.99 19.96 -11.63
C GLY A 222 -2.27 20.91 -12.61
N THR A 223 -1.01 20.65 -12.98
CA THR A 223 -0.25 21.45 -13.96
C THR A 223 -0.39 20.97 -15.39
N GLU A 224 -0.75 19.72 -15.64
CA GLU A 224 -0.95 19.22 -17.00
C GLU A 224 -2.29 19.67 -17.61
N GLU A 225 -3.34 19.90 -16.82
CA GLU A 225 -4.63 20.43 -17.32
C GLU A 225 -4.59 21.92 -17.67
N SER A 226 -3.65 22.70 -17.13
CA SER A 226 -3.57 24.15 -17.41
C SER A 226 -2.75 24.52 -18.64
N VAL A 227 -2.08 23.59 -19.30
CA VAL A 227 -1.25 23.88 -20.49
C VAL A 227 -1.99 23.67 -21.82
N THR A 228 -3.17 23.07 -21.81
CA THR A 228 -3.89 22.71 -23.05
C THR A 228 -4.84 23.80 -23.56
N ILE A 229 -5.02 24.96 -22.91
CA ILE A 229 -6.03 25.97 -23.30
C ILE A 229 -5.45 27.27 -23.93
N THR A 230 -4.15 27.42 -24.16
CA THR A 230 -3.61 28.65 -24.73
C THR A 230 -2.85 28.50 -26.05
N ALA A 231 -3.15 27.51 -26.85
CA ALA A 231 -2.60 27.42 -28.20
C ALA A 231 -3.70 27.15 -29.24
N SER A 232 -4.63 28.08 -29.41
CA SER A 232 -5.39 28.19 -30.66
C SER A 232 -5.73 29.66 -30.91
N LEU A 233 -5.13 30.19 -31.92
CA LEU A 233 -5.63 31.13 -32.91
C LEU A 233 -4.47 31.89 -33.56
N SER A 234 -3.81 31.22 -34.50
CA SER A 234 -3.31 31.88 -35.69
C SER A 234 -3.36 30.90 -36.83
N ALA A 235 -4.29 31.16 -37.73
CA ALA A 235 -4.50 30.42 -38.96
C ALA A 235 -3.27 30.49 -39.86
N VAL A 236 -2.73 29.33 -40.25
CA VAL A 236 -1.97 29.19 -41.49
C VAL A 236 -2.54 27.97 -42.23
N SER A 237 -3.15 28.29 -43.37
CA SER A 237 -3.64 27.30 -44.35
C SER A 237 -2.42 26.61 -44.95
N VAL A 238 -2.32 25.30 -44.84
CA VAL A 238 -1.46 24.46 -45.69
C VAL A 238 -2.23 23.23 -46.11
N GLU A 239 -2.24 23.03 -47.40
CA GLU A 239 -2.95 21.98 -48.12
C GLU A 239 -2.46 20.56 -47.75
N LEU A 240 -3.42 19.65 -47.71
CA LEU A 240 -3.22 18.19 -47.50
C LEU A 240 -2.59 17.53 -48.75
N PRO A 241 -1.73 16.54 -48.56
CA PRO A 241 -1.69 15.40 -49.46
C PRO A 241 -2.27 14.16 -48.79
N THR A 242 -3.25 13.62 -49.45
CA THR A 242 -3.86 12.30 -49.20
C THR A 242 -2.81 11.19 -49.25
N ARG A 243 -2.68 10.43 -48.18
CA ARG A 243 -2.20 9.03 -48.24
C ARG A 243 -2.77 8.20 -47.11
N GLU A 244 -3.64 7.28 -47.47
CA GLU A 244 -4.13 6.22 -46.61
C GLU A 244 -2.94 5.38 -46.07
N SER A 245 -2.85 5.24 -44.76
CA SER A 245 -2.06 4.18 -44.15
C SER A 245 -2.89 3.58 -43.02
N LYS A 246 -3.44 2.41 -43.30
CA LYS A 246 -4.09 1.56 -42.31
C LYS A 246 -3.06 1.13 -41.29
N VAL A 247 -3.16 1.67 -40.09
CA VAL A 247 -2.41 1.14 -38.93
C VAL A 247 -3.26 0.01 -38.36
N PHE A 248 -2.78 -1.21 -38.52
CA PHE A 248 -3.28 -2.37 -37.81
C PHE A 248 -2.80 -2.28 -36.36
N LEU A 249 -3.68 -1.97 -35.44
CA LEU A 249 -3.44 -2.22 -34.02
C LEU A 249 -3.62 -3.72 -33.80
N SER A 250 -2.49 -4.42 -33.68
CA SER A 250 -2.49 -5.81 -33.22
C SER A 250 -2.73 -5.83 -31.71
N TYR A 251 -3.95 -6.16 -31.32
CA TYR A 251 -4.31 -6.49 -29.95
C TYR A 251 -3.65 -7.83 -29.61
N SER A 252 -2.76 -7.85 -28.64
CA SER A 252 -2.15 -9.10 -28.16
C SER A 252 -2.91 -9.58 -26.92
N PRO A 253 -3.59 -10.74 -26.97
CA PRO A 253 -4.34 -11.29 -25.83
C PRO A 253 -3.46 -11.92 -24.72
N SER A 254 -2.18 -11.62 -24.67
CA SER A 254 -1.22 -12.36 -23.83
C SER A 254 -1.19 -12.00 -22.34
N ALA A 255 -1.89 -10.95 -21.89
CA ALA A 255 -1.89 -10.57 -20.46
C ALA A 255 -2.68 -11.55 -19.57
N PHE A 256 -3.74 -12.17 -20.10
CA PHE A 256 -4.59 -13.09 -19.33
C PHE A 256 -3.99 -14.48 -19.10
N SER A 257 -3.02 -14.92 -19.91
CA SER A 257 -2.43 -16.26 -19.76
C SER A 257 -1.50 -16.40 -18.55
N GLN A 258 -1.08 -15.29 -17.94
CA GLN A 258 -0.19 -15.34 -16.77
C GLN A 258 -0.94 -15.42 -15.43
N LEU A 259 -2.23 -15.10 -15.40
CA LEU A 259 -3.03 -15.14 -14.17
C LEU A 259 -3.84 -16.45 -14.00
N GLY A 260 -3.84 -17.35 -14.98
CA GLY A 260 -4.51 -18.66 -14.89
C GLY A 260 -6.04 -18.60 -14.77
N VAL A 261 -6.67 -17.46 -15.08
CA VAL A 261 -8.12 -17.28 -15.01
C VAL A 261 -8.72 -17.60 -16.39
N PRO A 262 -9.64 -18.59 -16.51
CA PRO A 262 -10.33 -18.84 -17.75
C PRO A 262 -11.30 -17.69 -18.07
N PRO A 263 -11.52 -17.35 -19.37
CA PRO A 263 -12.50 -16.35 -19.75
C PRO A 263 -13.91 -16.79 -19.35
N GLN A 264 -14.61 -15.98 -18.58
CA GLN A 264 -16.04 -16.18 -18.31
C GLN A 264 -16.83 -15.72 -19.53
N LEU A 265 -17.65 -16.62 -20.06
CA LEU A 265 -18.67 -16.37 -21.06
C LEU A 265 -19.80 -15.50 -20.52
#